data_947f775832476de3ead71e112bffed35
#
_entry.id   947f775832476de3ead71e112bffed35
#
_cell.length_a   1.000
_cell.length_b   1.000
_cell.length_c   1.000
_cell.angle_alpha   90.00
_cell.angle_beta   90.00
_cell.angle_gamma   90.00
#
_symmetry.space_group_name_H-M   'P 1'
#
loop_
_entity.id
_entity.type
_entity.pdbx_description
1 polymer ?
#
loop_
_entity_poly.entity_id
_entity_poly.type
_entity_poly.pdbx_seq_one_letter_code
_entity_poly.pdbx_strand_id
1 'polypeptide(L)'
;NYILTRMQSSGLSYDEVFKEAEALGYLEADPNLDVGGIDAGHKLALLASIGFGTKVNFEAVQLEGIGQISIDDINHAADMGFRIKLLGVAQLNGDGLEQRMSPCLVPAASPLGQLEGGTNMVMLEGDHVGQIILSGPGAGEGPTASAVMADIIDIARGVRIPTFGQHANTLRTVQSVKSNTRAPYYLRLSLSDKPGALAKVASLLGDFGISIDRMRQYAHADENAPVLIVTHTTDPQSIEKALAN
;
A
#
# COMPACT_ATOMS: atom_id res chain seq x y z
N ASN A 1 3.54 8.71 -2.26
CA ASN A 1 3.77 8.31 -3.64
C ASN A 1 4.97 8.99 -4.29
N TYR A 2 5.14 10.31 -4.06
CA TYR A 2 6.29 11.08 -4.58
C TYR A 2 7.62 10.45 -4.18
N ILE A 3 7.86 10.17 -2.89
CA ILE A 3 9.12 9.63 -2.38
C ILE A 3 9.49 8.33 -3.09
N LEU A 4 8.62 7.33 -3.10
CA LEU A 4 8.90 6.03 -3.73
C LEU A 4 9.15 6.14 -5.25
N THR A 5 8.39 7.00 -5.94
CA THR A 5 8.57 7.25 -7.38
C THR A 5 9.89 7.96 -7.64
N ARG A 6 10.25 8.93 -6.81
CA ARG A 6 11.48 9.71 -6.95
C ARG A 6 12.71 8.87 -6.66
N MET A 7 12.70 8.05 -5.60
CA MET A 7 13.75 7.07 -5.33
C MET A 7 13.98 6.18 -6.55
N GLN A 8 12.91 5.65 -7.14
CA GLN A 8 12.97 4.78 -8.32
C GLN A 8 13.55 5.48 -9.55
N SER A 9 13.15 6.72 -9.83
CA SER A 9 13.56 7.45 -11.04
C SER A 9 14.96 8.04 -10.94
N SER A 10 15.41 8.40 -9.73
CA SER A 10 16.71 9.07 -9.51
C SER A 10 17.80 8.15 -8.95
N GLY A 11 17.43 7.00 -8.38
CA GLY A 11 18.38 6.13 -7.66
C GLY A 11 18.86 6.71 -6.33
N LEU A 12 18.25 7.79 -5.83
CA LEU A 12 18.59 8.42 -4.56
C LEU A 12 18.05 7.59 -3.38
N SER A 13 18.72 7.73 -2.24
CA SER A 13 18.28 7.12 -0.99
C SER A 13 16.98 7.73 -0.47
N TYR A 14 16.32 7.04 0.46
CA TYR A 14 15.13 7.54 1.15
C TYR A 14 15.39 8.89 1.80
N ASP A 15 16.50 9.04 2.54
CA ASP A 15 16.83 10.28 3.28
C ASP A 15 17.06 11.48 2.36
N GLU A 16 17.68 11.26 1.19
CA GLU A 16 17.90 12.32 0.20
C GLU A 16 16.58 12.78 -0.41
N VAL A 17 15.74 11.84 -0.82
CA VAL A 17 14.44 12.17 -1.41
C VAL A 17 13.47 12.74 -0.38
N PHE A 18 13.56 12.32 0.87
CA PHE A 18 12.77 12.89 1.96
C PHE A 18 13.07 14.38 2.15
N LYS A 19 14.35 14.76 2.21
CA LYS A 19 14.77 16.17 2.28
C LYS A 19 14.33 16.99 1.05
N GLU A 20 14.39 16.38 -0.14
CA GLU A 20 13.87 17.00 -1.37
C GLU A 20 12.36 17.27 -1.26
N ALA A 21 11.58 16.28 -0.78
CA ALA A 21 10.14 16.40 -0.58
C ALA A 21 9.77 17.47 0.45
N GLU A 22 10.52 17.56 1.54
CA GLU A 22 10.38 18.60 2.57
C GLU A 22 10.62 19.99 1.99
N ALA A 23 11.73 20.18 1.25
CA ALA A 23 12.07 21.44 0.60
C ALA A 23 11.02 21.89 -0.44
N LEU A 24 10.34 20.95 -1.09
CA LEU A 24 9.25 21.20 -2.05
C LEU A 24 7.88 21.43 -1.37
N GLY A 25 7.81 21.32 -0.05
CA GLY A 25 6.55 21.48 0.69
C GLY A 25 5.53 20.37 0.46
N TYR A 26 6.00 19.16 0.13
CA TYR A 26 5.14 17.98 -0.05
C TYR A 26 4.90 17.21 1.24
N LEU A 27 5.60 17.54 2.32
CA LEU A 27 5.42 16.94 3.62
C LEU A 27 4.65 17.88 4.55
N GLU A 28 3.77 17.32 5.34
CA GLU A 28 3.06 18.02 6.41
C GLU A 28 4.03 18.38 7.56
N ALA A 29 3.57 19.25 8.49
CA ALA A 29 4.35 19.67 9.65
C ALA A 29 4.82 18.48 10.52
N ASP A 30 4.04 17.41 10.58
CA ASP A 30 4.46 16.10 11.10
C ASP A 30 4.62 15.11 9.93
N PRO A 31 5.85 14.84 9.49
CA PRO A 31 6.12 13.94 8.37
C PRO A 31 5.59 12.51 8.57
N ASN A 32 5.34 12.08 9.82
CA ASN A 32 4.75 10.76 10.07
C ASN A 32 3.35 10.63 9.49
N LEU A 33 2.61 11.73 9.33
CA LEU A 33 1.32 11.72 8.68
C LEU A 33 1.41 11.20 7.24
N ASP A 34 2.48 11.57 6.53
CA ASP A 34 2.72 11.17 5.14
C ASP A 34 3.41 9.81 5.05
N VAL A 35 4.61 9.69 5.65
CA VAL A 35 5.46 8.50 5.49
C VAL A 35 4.97 7.30 6.31
N GLY A 36 4.27 7.54 7.41
CA GLY A 36 3.59 6.52 8.21
C GLY A 36 2.30 6.00 7.58
N GLY A 37 1.82 6.68 6.52
CA GLY A 37 0.57 6.32 5.83
C GLY A 37 -0.70 6.72 6.59
N ILE A 38 -0.59 7.59 7.59
CA ILE A 38 -1.71 8.00 8.46
C ILE A 38 -2.75 8.80 7.66
N ASP A 39 -2.31 9.82 6.93
CA ASP A 39 -3.19 10.63 6.07
C ASP A 39 -3.90 9.76 5.02
N ALA A 40 -3.15 8.88 4.36
CA ALA A 40 -3.73 7.94 3.41
C ALA A 40 -4.68 6.93 4.07
N GLY A 41 -4.41 6.54 5.33
CA GLY A 41 -5.29 5.69 6.13
C GLY A 41 -6.61 6.38 6.48
N HIS A 42 -6.59 7.68 6.81
CA HIS A 42 -7.82 8.48 6.99
C HIS A 42 -8.66 8.49 5.71
N LYS A 43 -8.04 8.75 4.56
CA LYS A 43 -8.71 8.73 3.25
C LYS A 43 -9.29 7.35 2.94
N LEU A 44 -8.56 6.27 3.26
CA LEU A 44 -9.05 4.90 3.10
C LEU A 44 -10.30 4.64 3.94
N ALA A 45 -10.30 5.04 5.22
CA ALA A 45 -11.44 4.83 6.10
C ALA A 45 -12.70 5.58 5.61
N LEU A 46 -12.54 6.80 5.06
CA LEU A 46 -13.62 7.55 4.43
C LEU A 46 -14.13 6.87 3.16
N LEU A 47 -13.23 6.43 2.28
CA LEU A 47 -13.60 5.74 1.04
C LEU A 47 -14.30 4.41 1.32
N ALA A 48 -13.83 3.65 2.32
CA ALA A 48 -14.48 2.42 2.76
C ALA A 48 -15.90 2.68 3.28
N SER A 49 -16.09 3.77 4.04
CA SER A 49 -17.42 4.18 4.51
C SER A 49 -18.36 4.48 3.34
N ILE A 50 -17.90 5.22 2.35
CA ILE A 50 -18.68 5.55 1.15
C ILE A 50 -19.00 4.29 0.34
N GLY A 51 -17.98 3.46 0.06
CA GLY A 51 -18.12 2.29 -0.81
C GLY A 51 -18.97 1.17 -0.20
N PHE A 52 -18.87 0.95 1.12
CA PHE A 52 -19.52 -0.17 1.79
C PHE A 52 -20.71 0.23 2.67
N GLY A 53 -21.01 1.52 2.82
CA GLY A 53 -22.08 1.99 3.68
C GLY A 53 -21.86 1.68 5.16
N THR A 54 -20.62 1.75 5.62
CA THR A 54 -20.21 1.46 7.00
C THR A 54 -19.83 2.72 7.74
N LYS A 55 -19.87 2.69 9.07
CA LYS A 55 -19.34 3.79 9.88
C LYS A 55 -17.83 3.90 9.68
N VAL A 56 -17.34 5.14 9.62
CA VAL A 56 -15.89 5.40 9.56
C VAL A 56 -15.23 4.84 10.84
N ASN A 57 -14.20 4.06 10.67
CA ASN A 57 -13.39 3.51 11.76
C ASN A 57 -11.91 3.54 11.38
N PHE A 58 -11.25 4.66 11.63
CA PHE A 58 -9.83 4.83 11.36
C PHE A 58 -8.96 3.98 12.29
N GLU A 59 -9.34 3.86 13.56
CA GLU A 59 -8.59 3.08 14.57
C GLU A 59 -8.39 1.60 14.17
N ALA A 60 -9.25 1.11 13.28
CA ALA A 60 -9.16 -0.25 12.78
C ALA A 60 -8.30 -0.40 11.52
N VAL A 61 -7.78 0.69 10.96
CA VAL A 61 -6.88 0.64 9.82
C VAL A 61 -5.52 0.14 10.28
N GLN A 62 -5.06 -0.97 9.73
CA GLN A 62 -3.71 -1.47 9.94
C GLN A 62 -2.75 -0.59 9.13
N LEU A 63 -1.82 0.07 9.82
CA LEU A 63 -0.89 1.02 9.19
C LEU A 63 0.53 0.46 9.18
N GLU A 64 1.11 0.44 8.00
CA GLU A 64 2.53 0.20 7.76
C GLU A 64 3.06 1.27 6.81
N GLY A 65 4.01 2.07 7.29
CA GLY A 65 4.60 3.17 6.53
C GLY A 65 5.72 2.73 5.58
N ILE A 66 6.28 3.71 4.86
CA ILE A 66 7.34 3.48 3.86
C ILE A 66 8.76 3.66 4.40
N GLY A 67 8.93 4.02 5.67
CA GLY A 67 10.23 4.34 6.26
C GLY A 67 11.25 3.18 6.26
N GLN A 68 10.79 1.94 6.10
CA GLN A 68 11.64 0.76 6.04
C GLN A 68 12.08 0.38 4.62
N ILE A 69 11.58 1.10 3.60
CA ILE A 69 11.87 0.81 2.19
C ILE A 69 13.21 1.42 1.80
N SER A 70 14.15 0.59 1.43
CA SER A 70 15.46 1.00 0.94
C SER A 70 15.46 1.19 -0.59
N ILE A 71 16.49 1.87 -1.09
CA ILE A 71 16.73 1.95 -2.54
C ILE A 71 16.98 0.56 -3.15
N ASP A 72 17.60 -0.34 -2.38
CA ASP A 72 17.83 -1.71 -2.83
C ASP A 72 16.52 -2.47 -3.02
N ASP A 73 15.53 -2.30 -2.12
CA ASP A 73 14.21 -2.89 -2.29
C ASP A 73 13.55 -2.43 -3.59
N ILE A 74 13.67 -1.14 -3.90
CA ILE A 74 13.11 -0.55 -5.13
C ILE A 74 13.79 -1.12 -6.37
N ASN A 75 15.13 -1.20 -6.37
CA ASN A 75 15.91 -1.75 -7.47
C ASN A 75 15.59 -3.24 -7.69
N HIS A 76 15.54 -3.99 -6.60
CA HIS A 76 15.23 -5.42 -6.65
C HIS A 76 13.79 -5.68 -7.10
N ALA A 77 12.82 -4.88 -6.64
CA ALA A 77 11.44 -4.97 -7.11
C ALA A 77 11.36 -4.71 -8.63
N ALA A 78 12.07 -3.68 -9.11
CA ALA A 78 12.13 -3.35 -10.54
C ALA A 78 12.75 -4.50 -11.36
N ASP A 79 13.81 -5.12 -10.87
CA ASP A 79 14.49 -6.26 -11.51
C ASP A 79 13.58 -7.50 -11.64
N MET A 80 12.64 -7.65 -10.71
CA MET A 80 11.60 -8.68 -10.74
C MET A 80 10.33 -8.30 -11.51
N GLY A 81 10.29 -7.10 -12.12
CA GLY A 81 9.12 -6.61 -12.89
C GLY A 81 8.02 -6.00 -12.03
N PHE A 82 8.35 -5.56 -10.81
CA PHE A 82 7.42 -4.91 -9.89
C PHE A 82 7.82 -3.45 -9.60
N ARG A 83 6.90 -2.73 -8.99
CA ARG A 83 7.11 -1.42 -8.36
C ARG A 83 6.59 -1.47 -6.94
N ILE A 84 7.25 -0.75 -6.03
CA ILE A 84 6.76 -0.62 -4.65
C ILE A 84 5.84 0.60 -4.58
N LYS A 85 4.62 0.41 -4.10
CA LYS A 85 3.63 1.46 -3.88
C LYS A 85 3.05 1.32 -2.48
N LEU A 86 2.77 2.45 -1.81
CA LEU A 86 1.96 2.44 -0.60
C LEU A 86 0.49 2.32 -1.01
N LEU A 87 -0.13 1.20 -0.68
CA LEU A 87 -1.53 0.92 -1.03
C LEU A 87 -2.43 0.86 0.19
N GLY A 88 -3.56 1.56 0.08
CA GLY A 88 -4.72 1.35 0.94
C GLY A 88 -5.63 0.28 0.33
N VAL A 89 -5.94 -0.74 1.10
CA VAL A 89 -6.87 -1.80 0.70
C VAL A 89 -8.01 -1.86 1.71
N ALA A 90 -9.24 -1.75 1.23
CA ALA A 90 -10.43 -1.98 2.02
C ALA A 90 -11.27 -3.07 1.35
N GLN A 91 -11.69 -4.07 2.13
CA GLN A 91 -12.48 -5.18 1.65
C GLN A 91 -13.55 -5.55 2.68
N LEU A 92 -14.79 -5.61 2.22
CA LEU A 92 -15.91 -6.10 3.03
C LEU A 92 -16.24 -7.53 2.61
N ASN A 93 -16.19 -8.45 3.57
CA ASN A 93 -16.53 -9.85 3.37
C ASN A 93 -17.50 -10.33 4.47
N GLY A 94 -17.83 -11.62 4.47
CA GLY A 94 -18.75 -12.20 5.47
C GLY A 94 -18.25 -12.08 6.91
N ASP A 95 -16.94 -11.97 7.13
CA ASP A 95 -16.33 -11.90 8.46
C ASP A 95 -16.27 -10.45 8.99
N GLY A 96 -16.28 -9.44 8.11
CA GLY A 96 -16.22 -8.04 8.49
C GLY A 96 -15.51 -7.15 7.48
N LEU A 97 -15.09 -5.97 7.95
CA LEU A 97 -14.35 -4.97 7.15
C LEU A 97 -12.86 -5.04 7.47
N GLU A 98 -12.09 -5.44 6.47
CA GLU A 98 -10.63 -5.30 6.46
C GLU A 98 -10.25 -3.92 5.94
N GLN A 99 -9.33 -3.25 6.62
CA GLN A 99 -8.72 -2.01 6.16
C GLN A 99 -7.22 -2.03 6.48
N ARG A 100 -6.39 -1.87 5.49
CA ARG A 100 -4.94 -1.82 5.68
C ARG A 100 -4.27 -0.83 4.73
N MET A 101 -3.20 -0.23 5.19
CA MET A 101 -2.29 0.61 4.46
C MET A 101 -0.89 0.02 4.58
N SER A 102 -0.30 -0.42 3.49
CA SER A 102 1.02 -1.06 3.51
C SER A 102 1.78 -0.88 2.19
N PRO A 103 3.12 -0.91 2.22
CA PRO A 103 3.92 -1.05 1.01
C PRO A 103 3.58 -2.37 0.31
N CYS A 104 3.34 -2.30 -0.99
CA CYS A 104 2.99 -3.47 -1.80
C CYS A 104 3.82 -3.52 -3.07
N LEU A 105 4.22 -4.72 -3.47
CA LEU A 105 4.70 -4.96 -4.82
C LEU A 105 3.52 -5.00 -5.78
N VAL A 106 3.54 -4.13 -6.79
CA VAL A 106 2.56 -4.11 -7.86
C VAL A 106 3.24 -4.41 -9.19
N PRO A 107 2.63 -5.20 -10.10
CA PRO A 107 3.21 -5.43 -11.43
C PRO A 107 3.49 -4.10 -12.11
N ALA A 108 4.70 -3.90 -12.64
CA ALA A 108 5.12 -2.63 -13.24
C ALA A 108 4.23 -2.20 -14.42
N ALA A 109 3.65 -3.16 -15.15
CA ALA A 109 2.74 -2.91 -16.26
C ALA A 109 1.28 -2.67 -15.84
N SER A 110 0.92 -2.84 -14.57
CA SER A 110 -0.43 -2.58 -14.08
C SER A 110 -0.73 -1.07 -13.98
N PRO A 111 -2.01 -0.66 -13.97
CA PRO A 111 -2.37 0.75 -13.79
C PRO A 111 -1.74 1.37 -12.52
N LEU A 112 -1.74 0.65 -11.40
CA LEU A 112 -1.09 1.09 -10.15
C LEU A 112 0.43 1.17 -10.29
N GLY A 113 1.05 0.24 -11.03
CA GLY A 113 2.49 0.23 -11.26
C GLY A 113 2.96 1.38 -12.14
N GLN A 114 2.15 1.83 -13.08
CA GLN A 114 2.47 2.94 -13.99
C GLN A 114 2.18 4.32 -13.40
N LEU A 115 1.61 4.39 -12.20
CA LEU A 115 1.32 5.65 -11.54
C LEU A 115 2.61 6.35 -11.10
N GLU A 116 2.82 7.58 -11.52
CA GLU A 116 4.05 8.35 -11.25
C GLU A 116 3.76 9.70 -10.58
N GLY A 117 4.78 10.24 -9.93
CA GLY A 117 4.77 11.56 -9.30
C GLY A 117 3.73 11.68 -8.19
N GLY A 118 3.06 12.83 -8.15
CA GLY A 118 2.01 13.15 -7.18
C GLY A 118 0.60 12.70 -7.58
N THR A 119 0.46 11.91 -8.66
CA THR A 119 -0.85 11.40 -9.08
C THR A 119 -1.33 10.31 -8.13
N ASN A 120 -2.58 10.41 -7.72
CA ASN A 120 -3.27 9.39 -6.90
C ASN A 120 -4.23 8.57 -7.76
N MET A 121 -4.53 7.36 -7.30
CA MET A 121 -5.45 6.46 -7.96
C MET A 121 -6.32 5.74 -6.92
N VAL A 122 -7.59 5.61 -7.23
CA VAL A 122 -8.52 4.74 -6.53
C VAL A 122 -9.02 3.70 -7.53
N MET A 123 -8.88 2.44 -7.17
CA MET A 123 -9.36 1.32 -7.95
C MET A 123 -10.48 0.62 -7.17
N LEU A 124 -11.62 0.48 -7.81
CA LEU A 124 -12.80 -0.18 -7.26
C LEU A 124 -13.04 -1.46 -8.06
N GLU A 125 -13.36 -2.53 -7.38
CA GLU A 125 -13.77 -3.77 -7.99
C GLU A 125 -15.18 -4.13 -7.50
N GLY A 126 -16.13 -4.12 -8.41
CA GLY A 126 -17.54 -4.37 -8.13
C GLY A 126 -18.05 -5.60 -8.85
N ASP A 127 -18.98 -6.33 -8.22
CA ASP A 127 -19.48 -7.63 -8.68
C ASP A 127 -20.01 -7.59 -10.12
N HIS A 128 -20.73 -6.54 -10.48
CA HIS A 128 -21.38 -6.43 -11.80
C HIS A 128 -20.70 -5.46 -12.75
N VAL A 129 -20.07 -4.41 -12.20
CA VAL A 129 -19.42 -3.38 -13.03
C VAL A 129 -17.97 -3.73 -13.35
N GLY A 130 -17.38 -4.68 -12.62
CA GLY A 130 -15.97 -5.00 -12.74
C GLY A 130 -15.08 -3.89 -12.17
N GLN A 131 -13.96 -3.64 -12.82
CA GLN A 131 -12.96 -2.69 -12.36
C GLN A 131 -13.28 -1.27 -12.84
N ILE A 132 -13.29 -0.32 -11.89
CA ILE A 132 -13.36 1.13 -12.14
C ILE A 132 -12.09 1.77 -11.60
N ILE A 133 -11.49 2.64 -12.38
CA ILE A 133 -10.28 3.38 -12.01
C ILE A 133 -10.56 4.88 -12.08
N LEU A 134 -10.26 5.56 -10.98
CA LEU A 134 -10.27 7.02 -10.87
C LEU A 134 -8.83 7.47 -10.59
N SER A 135 -8.29 8.38 -11.40
CA SER A 135 -6.96 8.93 -11.16
C SER A 135 -6.92 10.42 -11.39
N GLY A 136 -6.07 11.10 -10.63
CA GLY A 136 -5.91 12.54 -10.72
C GLY A 136 -4.88 13.07 -9.72
N PRO A 137 -4.58 14.38 -9.77
CA PRO A 137 -3.69 15.00 -8.78
C PRO A 137 -4.28 14.89 -7.37
N GLY A 138 -3.47 14.38 -6.43
CA GLY A 138 -3.87 14.17 -5.06
C GLY A 138 -3.71 15.39 -4.16
N ALA A 139 -2.90 16.38 -4.56
CA ALA A 139 -2.59 17.60 -3.83
C ALA A 139 -2.25 18.72 -4.78
N GLY A 140 -2.09 19.94 -4.24
CA GLY A 140 -1.72 21.13 -4.98
C GLY A 140 -2.79 22.22 -4.92
N GLU A 141 -2.37 23.46 -5.13
CA GLU A 141 -3.23 24.66 -5.05
C GLU A 141 -4.46 24.55 -5.97
N GLY A 142 -4.25 24.24 -7.24
CA GLY A 142 -5.30 24.16 -8.24
C GLY A 142 -6.35 23.07 -7.94
N PRO A 143 -5.94 21.79 -7.74
CA PRO A 143 -6.86 20.73 -7.38
C PRO A 143 -7.64 21.00 -6.10
N THR A 144 -6.98 21.54 -5.07
CA THR A 144 -7.65 21.90 -3.80
C THR A 144 -8.66 23.00 -4.00
N ALA A 145 -8.29 24.07 -4.69
CA ALA A 145 -9.21 25.17 -5.01
C ALA A 145 -10.42 24.68 -5.84
N SER A 146 -10.17 23.80 -6.80
CA SER A 146 -11.23 23.20 -7.62
C SER A 146 -12.23 22.37 -6.78
N ALA A 147 -11.73 21.58 -5.84
CA ALA A 147 -12.58 20.78 -4.95
C ALA A 147 -13.45 21.68 -4.04
N VAL A 148 -12.83 22.70 -3.42
CA VAL A 148 -13.55 23.66 -2.57
C VAL A 148 -14.61 24.43 -3.38
N MET A 149 -14.26 24.88 -4.57
CA MET A 149 -15.21 25.61 -5.42
C MET A 149 -16.35 24.74 -5.92
N ALA A 150 -16.10 23.45 -6.18
CA ALA A 150 -17.17 22.52 -6.55
C ALA A 150 -18.22 22.41 -5.43
N ASP A 151 -17.79 22.24 -4.18
CA ASP A 151 -18.69 22.17 -3.02
C ASP A 151 -19.47 23.49 -2.82
N ILE A 152 -18.81 24.64 -2.96
CA ILE A 152 -19.46 25.97 -2.86
C ILE A 152 -20.53 26.11 -3.96
N ILE A 153 -20.24 25.71 -5.18
CA ILE A 153 -21.16 25.77 -6.31
C ILE A 153 -22.36 24.84 -6.07
N ASP A 154 -22.15 23.65 -5.57
CA ASP A 154 -23.23 22.71 -5.25
C ASP A 154 -24.15 23.25 -4.16
N ILE A 155 -23.58 23.83 -3.10
CA ILE A 155 -24.37 24.52 -2.05
C ILE A 155 -25.18 25.68 -2.63
N ALA A 156 -24.56 26.51 -3.48
CA ALA A 156 -25.21 27.63 -4.12
C ALA A 156 -26.39 27.22 -5.04
N ARG A 157 -26.27 26.04 -5.66
CA ARG A 157 -27.34 25.43 -6.47
C ARG A 157 -28.41 24.73 -5.65
N GLY A 158 -28.27 24.66 -4.34
CA GLY A 158 -29.19 23.96 -3.45
C GLY A 158 -29.02 22.43 -3.47
N VAL A 159 -27.94 21.91 -4.05
CA VAL A 159 -27.64 20.48 -4.05
C VAL A 159 -27.27 20.07 -2.61
N ARG A 160 -27.97 19.07 -2.09
CA ARG A 160 -27.72 18.51 -0.75
C ARG A 160 -27.64 17.00 -0.85
N ILE A 161 -26.43 16.50 -0.98
CA ILE A 161 -26.16 15.07 -1.03
C ILE A 161 -25.63 14.64 0.34
N PRO A 162 -26.11 13.53 0.94
CA PRO A 162 -25.51 12.99 2.15
C PRO A 162 -24.03 12.68 1.92
N THR A 163 -23.16 13.06 2.87
CA THR A 163 -21.70 12.96 2.77
C THR A 163 -21.20 11.56 2.38
N PHE A 164 -21.87 10.51 2.82
CA PHE A 164 -21.51 9.13 2.52
C PHE A 164 -22.41 8.47 1.46
N GLY A 165 -23.05 9.26 0.58
CA GLY A 165 -24.05 8.76 -0.38
C GLY A 165 -25.38 8.35 0.27
N GLN A 166 -25.43 8.27 1.60
CA GLN A 166 -26.59 7.94 2.42
C GLN A 166 -26.53 8.69 3.74
N HIS A 167 -27.65 8.78 4.46
CA HIS A 167 -27.68 9.45 5.76
C HIS A 167 -26.78 8.76 6.78
N ALA A 168 -26.05 9.54 7.59
CA ALA A 168 -25.07 9.03 8.55
C ALA A 168 -25.68 8.03 9.58
N ASN A 169 -26.97 8.19 9.92
CA ASN A 169 -27.67 7.29 10.83
C ASN A 169 -28.02 5.92 10.20
N THR A 170 -27.90 5.78 8.88
CA THR A 170 -28.10 4.50 8.17
C THR A 170 -26.81 3.71 7.95
N LEU A 171 -25.66 4.32 8.26
CA LEU A 171 -24.36 3.64 8.17
C LEU A 171 -24.30 2.48 9.16
N ARG A 172 -23.88 1.32 8.67
CA ARG A 172 -23.82 0.09 9.46
C ARG A 172 -22.56 0.06 10.32
N THR A 173 -22.70 -0.43 11.55
CA THR A 173 -21.54 -0.83 12.35
C THR A 173 -21.13 -2.23 11.89
N VAL A 174 -19.89 -2.41 11.45
CA VAL A 174 -19.34 -3.68 10.98
C VAL A 174 -18.12 -4.03 11.83
N GLN A 175 -17.94 -5.31 12.09
CA GLN A 175 -16.76 -5.79 12.80
C GLN A 175 -15.51 -5.51 11.96
N SER A 176 -14.48 -4.98 12.60
CA SER A 176 -13.17 -4.85 11.98
C SER A 176 -12.42 -6.18 12.08
N VAL A 177 -11.85 -6.62 10.99
CA VAL A 177 -11.11 -7.88 10.94
C VAL A 177 -9.69 -7.62 10.43
N LYS A 178 -8.74 -8.42 10.93
CA LYS A 178 -7.40 -8.45 10.34
C LYS A 178 -7.47 -9.06 8.94
N SER A 179 -6.53 -8.67 8.09
CA SER A 179 -6.41 -9.28 6.78
C SER A 179 -6.28 -10.79 6.91
N ASN A 180 -7.25 -11.49 6.33
CA ASN A 180 -7.21 -12.93 6.12
C ASN A 180 -7.22 -13.25 4.61
N THR A 181 -7.08 -12.24 3.78
CA THR A 181 -7.05 -12.38 2.33
C THR A 181 -5.74 -13.01 1.90
N ARG A 182 -5.84 -14.12 1.20
CA ARG A 182 -4.68 -14.79 0.61
C ARG A 182 -4.03 -13.89 -0.45
N ALA A 183 -2.74 -13.69 -0.34
CA ALA A 183 -1.97 -12.84 -1.25
C ALA A 183 -0.54 -13.41 -1.46
N PRO A 184 0.17 -13.00 -2.51
CA PRO A 184 1.61 -13.14 -2.56
C PRO A 184 2.28 -12.24 -1.53
N TYR A 185 3.39 -12.71 -0.96
CA TYR A 185 4.20 -11.96 -0.01
C TYR A 185 5.60 -11.74 -0.54
N TYR A 186 6.16 -10.57 -0.24
CA TYR A 186 7.55 -10.25 -0.45
C TYR A 186 8.31 -10.42 0.86
N LEU A 187 9.33 -11.25 0.84
CA LEU A 187 10.20 -11.52 1.97
C LEU A 187 11.61 -11.05 1.64
N ARG A 188 12.16 -10.18 2.47
CA ARG A 188 13.55 -9.74 2.42
C ARG A 188 14.31 -10.41 3.55
N LEU A 189 15.26 -11.26 3.20
CA LEU A 189 16.05 -12.04 4.13
C LEU A 189 17.51 -11.65 4.02
N SER A 190 18.21 -11.66 5.15
CA SER A 190 19.67 -11.56 5.21
C SER A 190 20.20 -12.93 5.62
N LEU A 191 20.74 -13.70 4.68
CA LEU A 191 21.20 -15.06 4.90
C LEU A 191 22.71 -15.13 4.91
N SER A 192 23.28 -15.92 5.82
CA SER A 192 24.69 -16.27 5.78
C SER A 192 25.01 -16.91 4.43
N ASP A 193 26.02 -16.39 3.73
CA ASP A 193 26.45 -16.92 2.43
C ASP A 193 27.26 -18.22 2.59
N LYS A 194 26.56 -19.26 3.06
CA LYS A 194 27.11 -20.61 3.30
C LYS A 194 26.27 -21.68 2.60
N PRO A 195 26.88 -22.77 2.17
CA PRO A 195 26.16 -23.91 1.62
C PRO A 195 25.03 -24.38 2.56
N GLY A 196 23.82 -24.53 2.03
CA GLY A 196 22.66 -25.01 2.77
C GLY A 196 21.81 -23.93 3.44
N ALA A 197 22.25 -22.67 3.55
CA ALA A 197 21.46 -21.62 4.16
C ALA A 197 20.10 -21.41 3.45
N LEU A 198 20.12 -21.29 2.13
CA LEU A 198 18.92 -21.16 1.32
C LEU A 198 18.02 -22.42 1.37
N ALA A 199 18.63 -23.61 1.43
CA ALA A 199 17.88 -24.86 1.53
C ALA A 199 17.04 -24.91 2.83
N LYS A 200 17.57 -24.38 3.96
CA LYS A 200 16.82 -24.31 5.21
C LYS A 200 15.62 -23.38 5.10
N VAL A 201 15.77 -22.23 4.47
CA VAL A 201 14.66 -21.29 4.23
C VAL A 201 13.60 -21.92 3.34
N ALA A 202 14.01 -22.56 2.23
CA ALA A 202 13.08 -23.20 1.33
C ALA A 202 12.32 -24.36 2.00
N SER A 203 13.00 -25.16 2.84
CA SER A 203 12.35 -26.22 3.63
C SER A 203 11.36 -25.63 4.62
N LEU A 204 11.76 -24.61 5.38
CA LEU A 204 10.89 -23.92 6.34
C LEU A 204 9.62 -23.39 5.67
N LEU A 205 9.75 -22.69 4.55
CA LEU A 205 8.58 -22.19 3.80
C LEU A 205 7.69 -23.36 3.34
N GLY A 206 8.29 -24.44 2.85
CA GLY A 206 7.58 -25.66 2.45
C GLY A 206 6.81 -26.32 3.59
N ASP A 207 7.39 -26.39 4.78
CA ASP A 207 6.75 -26.97 5.99
C ASP A 207 5.48 -26.19 6.40
N PHE A 208 5.42 -24.89 6.10
CA PHE A 208 4.22 -24.05 6.30
C PHE A 208 3.33 -23.95 5.05
N GLY A 209 3.57 -24.75 4.01
CA GLY A 209 2.78 -24.77 2.78
C GLY A 209 2.94 -23.52 1.91
N ILE A 210 4.06 -22.80 2.08
CA ILE A 210 4.35 -21.59 1.32
C ILE A 210 5.20 -21.93 0.10
N SER A 211 4.66 -21.71 -1.10
CA SER A 211 5.35 -21.94 -2.36
C SER A 211 6.04 -20.66 -2.85
N ILE A 212 7.26 -20.78 -3.36
CA ILE A 212 8.05 -19.68 -3.92
C ILE A 212 7.68 -19.49 -5.40
N ASP A 213 7.28 -18.27 -5.78
CA ASP A 213 7.07 -17.88 -7.18
C ASP A 213 8.37 -17.37 -7.81
N ARG A 214 9.06 -16.46 -7.13
CA ARG A 214 10.31 -15.85 -7.59
C ARG A 214 11.29 -15.73 -6.46
N MET A 215 12.57 -15.84 -6.80
CA MET A 215 13.65 -15.65 -5.85
C MET A 215 14.84 -14.97 -6.55
N ARG A 216 15.50 -14.09 -5.82
CA ARG A 216 16.78 -13.47 -6.22
C ARG A 216 17.72 -13.48 -5.03
N GLN A 217 18.98 -13.82 -5.31
CA GLN A 217 20.09 -13.63 -4.39
C GLN A 217 21.06 -12.67 -5.06
N TYR A 218 21.48 -11.65 -4.33
CA TYR A 218 22.40 -10.64 -4.82
C TYR A 218 23.77 -10.82 -4.17
N ALA A 219 24.83 -10.57 -4.96
CA ALA A 219 26.17 -10.56 -4.42
C ALA A 219 26.31 -9.44 -3.38
N HIS A 220 26.94 -9.76 -2.27
CA HIS A 220 27.20 -8.82 -1.19
C HIS A 220 28.66 -8.90 -0.75
N ALA A 221 29.20 -7.79 -0.22
CA ALA A 221 30.57 -7.75 0.30
C ALA A 221 30.69 -8.31 1.74
N ASP A 222 29.55 -8.45 2.44
CA ASP A 222 29.49 -8.91 3.83
C ASP A 222 29.30 -10.44 3.93
N GLU A 223 29.40 -10.97 5.15
CA GLU A 223 29.17 -12.40 5.44
C GLU A 223 27.72 -12.87 5.15
N ASN A 224 26.79 -11.93 5.01
CA ASN A 224 25.38 -12.20 4.72
C ASN A 224 24.98 -11.67 3.35
N ALA A 225 24.32 -12.51 2.57
CA ALA A 225 23.77 -12.15 1.27
C ALA A 225 22.28 -11.80 1.39
N PRO A 226 21.82 -10.73 0.73
CA PRO A 226 20.40 -10.43 0.63
C PRO A 226 19.72 -11.45 -0.30
N VAL A 227 18.67 -12.07 0.21
CA VAL A 227 17.82 -12.99 -0.53
C VAL A 227 16.40 -12.47 -0.51
N LEU A 228 15.84 -12.32 -1.69
CA LEU A 228 14.48 -11.83 -1.89
C LEU A 228 13.61 -12.95 -2.42
N ILE A 229 12.47 -13.13 -1.82
CA ILE A 229 11.50 -14.15 -2.19
C ILE A 229 10.15 -13.49 -2.40
N VAL A 230 9.52 -13.80 -3.53
CA VAL A 230 8.10 -13.55 -3.76
C VAL A 230 7.41 -14.90 -3.71
N THR A 231 6.40 -15.03 -2.87
CA THR A 231 5.64 -16.26 -2.74
C THR A 231 4.51 -16.33 -3.75
N HIS A 232 4.04 -17.53 -4.07
CA HIS A 232 2.69 -17.69 -4.61
C HIS A 232 1.66 -17.24 -3.57
N THR A 233 0.40 -17.13 -4.00
CA THR A 233 -0.72 -16.78 -3.11
C THR A 233 -0.80 -17.73 -1.93
N THR A 234 -0.59 -17.20 -0.74
CA THR A 234 -0.64 -17.93 0.53
C THR A 234 -1.47 -17.18 1.57
N ASP A 235 -1.82 -17.83 2.67
CA ASP A 235 -2.56 -17.18 3.73
C ASP A 235 -1.61 -16.44 4.70
N PRO A 236 -2.08 -15.33 5.33
CA PRO A 236 -1.26 -14.53 6.23
C PRO A 236 -0.73 -15.32 7.43
N GLN A 237 -1.52 -16.26 7.94
CA GLN A 237 -1.16 -17.03 9.14
C GLN A 237 0.02 -17.97 8.88
N SER A 238 0.10 -18.54 7.67
CA SER A 238 1.26 -19.35 7.26
C SER A 238 2.54 -18.52 7.25
N ILE A 239 2.48 -17.28 6.73
CA ILE A 239 3.62 -16.34 6.73
C ILE A 239 4.01 -15.99 8.17
N GLU A 240 3.06 -15.58 9.02
CA GLU A 240 3.35 -15.23 10.41
C GLU A 240 4.02 -16.39 11.16
N LYS A 241 3.53 -17.61 10.97
CA LYS A 241 4.13 -18.81 11.59
C LYS A 241 5.53 -19.10 11.06
N ALA A 242 5.76 -18.95 9.76
CA ALA A 242 7.07 -19.16 9.16
C ALA A 242 8.09 -18.11 9.64
N LEU A 243 7.70 -16.84 9.80
CA LEU A 243 8.57 -15.78 10.28
C LEU A 243 8.89 -15.88 11.79
N ALA A 244 8.09 -16.61 12.56
CA ALA A 244 8.32 -16.82 14.00
C ALA A 244 9.32 -17.95 14.31
N ASN A 245 9.75 -18.73 13.30
CA ASN A 245 10.67 -19.88 13.42
C ASN A 245 12.01 -19.62 12.75
#